data_d9b1f1dfc34fbffad94418e3c7806720
#
_entry.id   d9b1f1dfc34fbffad94418e3c7806720
#
_cell.length_a   1.000
_cell.length_b   1.000
_cell.length_c   1.000
_cell.angle_alpha   90.00
_cell.angle_beta   90.00
_cell.angle_gamma   90.00
#
_symmetry.space_group_name_H-M   'P 1'
#
loop_
_entity.id
_entity.type
_entity.pdbx_description
1 polymer ?
#
loop_
_entity_poly.entity_id
_entity_poly.type
_entity_poly.pdbx_seq_one_letter_code
_entity_poly.pdbx_strand_id
1 'polypeptide(L)'
;LTAIELQDENLLPNESELNLILKKFYLPGRFEKIEKNLTWILDVAHNPQAANNLFKRLELLPKIGAKYMIISMMKDKDISGFIDVFSDVISEWIVCKMDTERSLTSHELSEKLVTFGLSNVTVMTEPKKAFNYVKGIASKDDIAIVTGSFELVGPAISWFDSVQ
;
A
#
# COMPACT_ATOMS: atom_id res chain seq x y z
N LEU A 1 -22.48 -2.36 -10.85
CA LEU A 1 -23.50 -3.25 -11.48
C LEU A 1 -24.87 -2.57 -11.51
N THR A 2 -25.30 -1.92 -10.43
CA THR A 2 -26.62 -1.25 -10.32
C THR A 2 -26.95 -0.32 -11.48
N ALA A 3 -25.95 0.40 -12.04
CA ALA A 3 -26.19 1.29 -13.20
C ALA A 3 -26.49 0.53 -14.50
N ILE A 4 -25.97 -0.70 -14.62
CA ILE A 4 -26.23 -1.59 -15.77
C ILE A 4 -27.61 -2.23 -15.62
N GLU A 5 -27.98 -2.67 -14.41
CA GLU A 5 -29.28 -3.23 -14.09
C GLU A 5 -30.45 -2.29 -14.45
N LEU A 6 -30.25 -0.97 -14.28
CA LEU A 6 -31.23 0.06 -14.63
C LEU A 6 -31.41 0.26 -16.14
N GLN A 7 -30.48 -0.26 -16.98
CA GLN A 7 -30.56 -0.12 -18.44
C GLN A 7 -31.14 -1.37 -19.12
N ASP A 8 -30.65 -2.56 -18.78
CA ASP A 8 -31.15 -3.83 -19.33
C ASP A 8 -30.59 -5.02 -18.50
N GLU A 9 -31.48 -5.78 -17.90
CA GLU A 9 -31.09 -6.98 -17.11
C GLU A 9 -30.36 -8.04 -17.94
N ASN A 10 -30.56 -8.08 -19.25
CA ASN A 10 -29.93 -9.03 -20.18
C ASN A 10 -28.47 -8.68 -20.48
N LEU A 11 -27.99 -7.49 -20.11
CA LEU A 11 -26.59 -7.06 -20.28
C LEU A 11 -25.70 -7.46 -19.12
N LEU A 12 -26.26 -8.01 -18.03
CA LEU A 12 -25.45 -8.46 -16.90
C LEU A 12 -24.78 -9.81 -17.22
N PRO A 13 -23.44 -9.89 -17.14
CA PRO A 13 -22.78 -11.17 -17.19
C PRO A 13 -23.22 -12.02 -16.00
N ASN A 14 -23.37 -13.32 -16.20
CA ASN A 14 -23.59 -14.23 -15.08
C ASN A 14 -22.38 -14.25 -14.15
N GLU A 15 -22.54 -14.80 -12.95
CA GLU A 15 -21.49 -14.79 -11.91
C GLU A 15 -20.17 -15.42 -12.40
N SER A 16 -20.24 -16.49 -13.20
CA SER A 16 -19.08 -17.17 -13.75
C SER A 16 -18.34 -16.31 -14.78
N GLU A 17 -19.08 -15.64 -15.66
CA GLU A 17 -18.54 -14.71 -16.65
C GLU A 17 -17.92 -13.48 -15.98
N LEU A 18 -18.63 -12.93 -14.98
CA LEU A 18 -18.13 -11.81 -14.18
C LEU A 18 -16.81 -12.18 -13.49
N ASN A 19 -16.73 -13.36 -12.88
CA ASN A 19 -15.52 -13.84 -12.24
C ASN A 19 -14.36 -14.07 -13.23
N LEU A 20 -14.65 -14.53 -14.46
CA LEU A 20 -13.66 -14.64 -15.52
C LEU A 20 -13.15 -13.29 -16.01
N ILE A 21 -14.04 -12.32 -16.14
CA ILE A 21 -13.69 -10.94 -16.51
C ILE A 21 -12.83 -10.32 -15.40
N LEU A 22 -13.27 -10.39 -14.15
CA LEU A 22 -12.56 -9.82 -13.01
C LEU A 22 -11.18 -10.43 -12.79
N LYS A 23 -11.01 -11.74 -13.03
CA LYS A 23 -9.68 -12.41 -12.98
C LYS A 23 -8.70 -11.91 -14.04
N LYS A 24 -9.19 -11.39 -15.17
CA LYS A 24 -8.36 -10.80 -16.24
C LYS A 24 -8.05 -9.31 -15.99
N PHE A 25 -8.74 -8.69 -15.04
CA PHE A 25 -8.54 -7.27 -14.73
C PHE A 25 -7.35 -7.13 -13.78
N TYR A 26 -6.19 -6.88 -14.36
CA TYR A 26 -5.02 -6.44 -13.61
C TYR A 26 -5.08 -4.92 -13.44
N LEU A 27 -5.18 -4.47 -12.20
CA LEU A 27 -5.10 -3.06 -11.84
C LEU A 27 -3.77 -2.84 -11.11
N PRO A 28 -2.79 -2.18 -11.74
CA PRO A 28 -1.51 -1.87 -11.09
C PRO A 28 -1.73 -1.16 -9.74
N GLY A 29 -0.95 -1.55 -8.72
CA GLY A 29 -1.06 -0.97 -7.40
C GLY A 29 -2.34 -1.31 -6.63
N ARG A 30 -2.99 -2.43 -6.92
CA ARG A 30 -4.12 -2.98 -6.15
C ARG A 30 -3.79 -4.35 -5.60
N PHE A 31 -3.10 -4.37 -4.46
CA PHE A 31 -2.50 -5.55 -3.86
C PHE A 31 -1.62 -6.30 -4.86
N GLU A 32 -0.81 -5.56 -5.55
CA GLU A 32 0.14 -6.12 -6.49
C GLU A 32 1.28 -6.78 -5.72
N LYS A 33 1.40 -8.11 -5.87
CA LYS A 33 2.43 -8.90 -5.20
C LYS A 33 3.61 -9.09 -6.12
N ILE A 34 4.80 -8.69 -5.67
CA ILE A 34 6.08 -8.87 -6.38
C ILE A 34 7.00 -9.69 -5.48
N GLU A 35 7.38 -10.87 -5.95
CA GLU A 35 8.31 -11.76 -5.26
C GLU A 35 9.73 -11.57 -5.81
N LYS A 36 10.63 -11.11 -4.97
CA LYS A 36 12.07 -10.94 -5.24
C LYS A 36 12.85 -11.52 -4.04
N ASN A 37 13.80 -10.76 -3.47
CA ASN A 37 14.50 -11.17 -2.23
C ASN A 37 13.59 -11.21 -1.00
N LEU A 38 12.47 -10.50 -1.05
CA LEU A 38 11.38 -10.48 -0.08
C LEU A 38 10.06 -10.31 -0.83
N THR A 39 8.94 -10.44 -0.15
CA THR A 39 7.62 -10.18 -0.72
C THR A 39 7.31 -8.68 -0.65
N TRP A 40 7.05 -8.06 -1.79
CA TRP A 40 6.56 -6.70 -1.88
C TRP A 40 5.07 -6.69 -2.20
N ILE A 41 4.33 -5.81 -1.53
CA ILE A 41 2.91 -5.55 -1.78
C ILE A 41 2.76 -4.08 -2.12
N LEU A 42 2.26 -3.79 -3.33
CA LEU A 42 1.95 -2.44 -3.77
C LEU A 42 0.44 -2.25 -3.73
N ASP A 43 -0.04 -1.29 -2.94
CA ASP A 43 -1.46 -0.98 -2.84
C ASP A 43 -1.70 0.51 -2.61
N VAL A 44 -2.60 1.11 -3.38
CA VAL A 44 -2.93 2.54 -3.31
C VAL A 44 -3.94 2.89 -2.22
N ALA A 45 -4.12 2.04 -1.22
CA ALA A 45 -4.97 2.33 -0.07
C ALA A 45 -4.55 3.65 0.60
N HIS A 46 -5.51 4.54 0.84
CA HIS A 46 -5.25 5.89 1.37
C HIS A 46 -6.38 6.42 2.27
N ASN A 47 -7.26 5.55 2.71
CA ASN A 47 -8.33 5.84 3.67
C ASN A 47 -8.60 4.60 4.54
N PRO A 48 -9.31 4.72 5.68
CA PRO A 48 -9.52 3.60 6.60
C PRO A 48 -10.21 2.38 5.99
N GLN A 49 -11.17 2.59 5.08
CA GLN A 49 -11.88 1.48 4.42
C GLN A 49 -10.93 0.68 3.52
N ALA A 50 -10.12 1.37 2.71
CA ALA A 50 -9.13 0.73 1.85
C ALA A 50 -8.01 0.07 2.69
N ALA A 51 -7.61 0.69 3.80
CA ALA A 51 -6.68 0.12 4.78
C ALA A 51 -7.18 -1.22 5.33
N ASN A 52 -8.44 -1.29 5.76
CA ASN A 52 -9.06 -2.54 6.23
C ASN A 52 -9.09 -3.63 5.15
N ASN A 53 -9.35 -3.27 3.89
CA ASN A 53 -9.32 -4.22 2.78
C ASN A 53 -7.89 -4.73 2.51
N LEU A 54 -6.91 -3.85 2.54
CA LEU A 54 -5.49 -4.22 2.42
C LEU A 54 -5.09 -5.13 3.58
N PHE A 55 -5.43 -4.78 4.82
CA PHE A 55 -5.13 -5.56 6.01
C PHE A 55 -5.68 -6.99 5.92
N LYS A 56 -6.96 -7.15 5.58
CA LYS A 56 -7.59 -8.48 5.40
C LYS A 56 -6.86 -9.35 4.38
N ARG A 57 -6.34 -8.74 3.31
CA ARG A 57 -5.57 -9.48 2.30
C ARG A 57 -4.16 -9.82 2.79
N LEU A 58 -3.52 -8.96 3.58
CA LEU A 58 -2.23 -9.24 4.22
C LEU A 58 -2.33 -10.37 5.24
N GLU A 59 -3.46 -10.51 5.92
CA GLU A 59 -3.69 -11.61 6.87
C GLU A 59 -3.74 -13.00 6.20
N LEU A 60 -4.01 -13.05 4.91
CA LEU A 60 -3.99 -14.29 4.13
C LEU A 60 -2.56 -14.71 3.72
N LEU A 61 -1.58 -13.85 3.89
CA LEU A 61 -0.18 -14.16 3.63
C LEU A 61 0.46 -14.90 4.82
N PRO A 62 1.52 -15.68 4.59
CA PRO A 62 2.29 -16.30 5.69
C PRO A 62 2.76 -15.25 6.71
N LYS A 63 2.56 -15.53 8.01
CA LYS A 63 2.93 -14.61 9.12
C LYS A 63 4.33 -14.91 9.65
N ILE A 64 5.35 -15.00 8.80
CA ILE A 64 6.66 -15.53 9.21
C ILE A 64 7.67 -14.42 9.50
N GLY A 65 7.63 -13.30 8.81
CA GLY A 65 8.64 -12.25 8.91
C GLY A 65 8.14 -10.92 9.44
N ALA A 66 9.05 -9.96 9.50
CA ALA A 66 8.73 -8.57 9.80
C ALA A 66 7.92 -7.94 8.66
N LYS A 67 7.10 -6.94 8.99
CA LYS A 67 6.35 -6.14 8.02
C LYS A 67 6.84 -4.70 8.05
N TYR A 68 7.33 -4.25 6.92
CA TYR A 68 7.79 -2.88 6.69
C TYR A 68 6.73 -2.13 5.90
N MET A 69 6.28 -0.97 6.38
CA MET A 69 5.33 -0.15 5.64
C MET A 69 5.99 1.12 5.15
N ILE A 70 6.17 1.24 3.85
CA ILE A 70 6.61 2.48 3.19
C ILE A 70 5.35 3.27 2.86
N ILE A 71 5.23 4.46 3.44
CA ILE A 71 4.00 5.24 3.37
C ILE A 71 4.28 6.71 3.06
N SER A 72 3.39 7.30 2.28
CA SER A 72 3.22 8.73 2.14
C SER A 72 1.73 9.04 1.93
N MET A 73 1.23 10.13 2.50
CA MET A 73 -0.19 10.45 2.47
C MET A 73 -0.45 11.91 2.11
N MET A 74 -1.60 12.15 1.49
CA MET A 74 -2.09 13.50 1.25
C MET A 74 -2.64 14.12 2.53
N LYS A 75 -2.58 15.45 2.64
CA LYS A 75 -2.99 16.23 3.82
C LYS A 75 -4.47 16.10 4.15
N ASP A 76 -5.30 15.83 3.12
CA ASP A 76 -6.76 15.74 3.22
C ASP A 76 -7.28 14.35 3.64
N LYS A 77 -6.40 13.39 3.93
CA LYS A 77 -6.79 12.02 4.28
C LYS A 77 -6.91 11.80 5.79
N ASP A 78 -7.78 10.87 6.16
CA ASP A 78 -7.89 10.38 7.53
C ASP A 78 -6.70 9.45 7.86
N ILE A 79 -5.63 10.07 8.34
CA ILE A 79 -4.36 9.40 8.63
C ILE A 79 -4.50 8.55 9.89
N SER A 80 -5.18 9.07 10.91
CA SER A 80 -5.36 8.36 12.18
C SER A 80 -6.13 7.06 11.99
N GLY A 81 -7.26 7.10 11.29
CA GLY A 81 -8.04 5.91 10.99
C GLY A 81 -7.32 4.92 10.05
N PHE A 82 -6.39 5.41 9.20
CA PHE A 82 -5.54 4.53 8.40
C PHE A 82 -4.49 3.82 9.26
N ILE A 83 -3.79 4.56 10.15
CA ILE A 83 -2.73 4.03 11.01
C ILE A 83 -3.28 2.99 11.99
N ASP A 84 -4.45 3.26 12.58
CA ASP A 84 -5.10 2.39 13.57
C ASP A 84 -5.23 0.95 13.08
N VAL A 85 -5.53 0.77 11.78
CA VAL A 85 -5.67 -0.55 11.17
C VAL A 85 -4.39 -1.38 11.21
N PHE A 86 -3.22 -0.72 11.23
CA PHE A 86 -1.92 -1.39 11.06
C PHE A 86 -1.00 -1.27 12.27
N SER A 87 -1.40 -0.54 13.31
CA SER A 87 -0.54 -0.19 14.46
C SER A 87 0.14 -1.39 15.11
N ASP A 88 -0.57 -2.51 15.23
CA ASP A 88 -0.11 -3.71 15.94
C ASP A 88 0.63 -4.72 15.04
N VAL A 89 0.66 -4.49 13.72
CA VAL A 89 1.17 -5.50 12.78
C VAL A 89 2.39 -5.05 11.98
N ILE A 90 2.67 -3.75 11.96
CA ILE A 90 3.83 -3.20 11.24
C ILE A 90 5.03 -3.12 12.18
N SER A 91 6.11 -3.76 11.78
CA SER A 91 7.37 -3.79 12.53
C SER A 91 8.14 -2.48 12.42
N GLU A 92 8.10 -1.84 11.25
CA GLU A 92 8.72 -0.53 11.02
C GLU A 92 7.94 0.27 9.98
N TRP A 93 7.73 1.55 10.28
CA TRP A 93 7.10 2.52 9.41
C TRP A 93 8.17 3.39 8.73
N ILE A 94 8.20 3.38 7.42
CA ILE A 94 9.14 4.19 6.63
C ILE A 94 8.34 5.28 5.93
N VAL A 95 8.48 6.50 6.41
CA VAL A 95 7.79 7.66 5.84
C VAL A 95 8.67 8.34 4.81
N CYS A 96 8.11 8.70 3.66
CA CYS A 96 8.81 9.47 2.64
C CYS A 96 7.92 10.57 2.06
N LYS A 97 8.55 11.62 1.51
CA LYS A 97 7.86 12.72 0.84
C LYS A 97 7.58 12.35 -0.60
N MET A 98 6.40 12.71 -1.10
CA MET A 98 6.09 12.75 -2.54
C MET A 98 6.33 14.14 -3.10
N ASP A 99 6.60 14.22 -4.40
CA ASP A 99 6.83 15.49 -5.09
C ASP A 99 5.51 16.16 -5.49
N THR A 100 4.71 16.49 -4.47
CA THR A 100 3.44 17.24 -4.61
C THR A 100 3.17 18.08 -3.38
N GLU A 101 2.67 19.30 -3.56
CA GLU A 101 2.31 20.22 -2.47
C GLU A 101 1.15 19.70 -1.60
N ARG A 102 0.33 18.81 -2.15
CA ARG A 102 -0.80 18.18 -1.45
C ARG A 102 -0.37 17.10 -0.47
N SER A 103 0.83 16.56 -0.59
CA SER A 103 1.34 15.54 0.33
C SER A 103 1.77 16.17 1.66
N LEU A 104 1.66 15.39 2.74
CA LEU A 104 2.43 15.66 3.94
C LEU A 104 3.92 15.57 3.63
N THR A 105 4.71 16.39 4.29
CA THR A 105 6.14 16.15 4.36
C THR A 105 6.42 14.87 5.15
N SER A 106 7.58 14.27 4.95
CA SER A 106 7.98 13.08 5.73
C SER A 106 8.05 13.39 7.23
N HIS A 107 8.39 14.63 7.61
CA HIS A 107 8.42 15.07 9.01
C HIS A 107 7.01 15.16 9.60
N GLU A 108 6.08 15.87 8.94
CA GLU A 108 4.70 15.98 9.40
C GLU A 108 4.02 14.60 9.55
N LEU A 109 4.28 13.69 8.61
CA LEU A 109 3.74 12.32 8.69
C LEU A 109 4.39 11.55 9.85
N SER A 110 5.70 11.66 10.04
CA SER A 110 6.42 11.04 11.16
C SER A 110 5.89 11.53 12.51
N GLU A 111 5.68 12.83 12.68
CA GLU A 111 5.12 13.40 13.91
C GLU A 111 3.72 12.84 14.22
N LYS A 112 2.88 12.68 13.20
CA LYS A 112 1.56 12.06 13.37
C LYS A 112 1.66 10.61 13.83
N LEU A 113 2.55 9.81 13.23
CA LEU A 113 2.80 8.41 13.63
C LEU A 113 3.29 8.32 15.07
N VAL A 114 4.25 9.16 15.45
CA VAL A 114 4.78 9.21 16.84
C VAL A 114 3.69 9.67 17.82
N THR A 115 2.88 10.67 17.48
CA THR A 115 1.76 11.14 18.30
C THR A 115 0.70 10.04 18.48
N PHE A 116 0.53 9.18 17.49
CA PHE A 116 -0.34 8.01 17.56
C PHE A 116 0.23 6.88 18.46
N GLY A 117 1.47 7.00 18.91
CA GLY A 117 2.14 6.05 19.82
C GLY A 117 3.11 5.08 19.13
N LEU A 118 3.37 5.25 17.84
CA LEU A 118 4.30 4.39 17.11
C LEU A 118 5.74 4.86 17.34
N SER A 119 6.61 3.94 17.75
CA SER A 119 8.01 4.26 18.10
C SER A 119 9.01 3.91 17.00
N ASN A 120 8.68 2.99 16.12
CA ASN A 120 9.58 2.52 15.06
C ASN A 120 9.25 3.19 13.72
N VAL A 121 9.67 4.46 13.59
CA VAL A 121 9.41 5.32 12.44
C VAL A 121 10.73 5.83 11.86
N THR A 122 11.03 5.44 10.63
CA THR A 122 12.20 5.90 9.87
C THR A 122 11.79 6.93 8.82
N VAL A 123 12.49 8.06 8.80
CA VAL A 123 12.21 9.18 7.88
C VAL A 123 13.15 9.13 6.69
N MET A 124 12.58 9.10 5.49
CA MET A 124 13.31 9.17 4.22
C MET A 124 12.93 10.42 3.43
N THR A 125 13.87 10.97 2.68
CA THR A 125 13.66 12.20 1.90
C THR A 125 12.88 11.95 0.60
N GLU A 126 12.93 10.73 0.07
CA GLU A 126 12.36 10.36 -1.23
C GLU A 126 12.01 8.87 -1.30
N PRO A 127 11.04 8.48 -2.15
CA PRO A 127 10.58 7.10 -2.27
C PRO A 127 11.69 6.09 -2.60
N LYS A 128 12.56 6.42 -3.55
CA LYS A 128 13.65 5.52 -3.98
C LYS A 128 14.60 5.15 -2.84
N LYS A 129 14.89 6.09 -1.93
CA LYS A 129 15.70 5.82 -0.74
C LYS A 129 14.99 4.88 0.22
N ALA A 130 13.66 5.05 0.40
CA ALA A 130 12.85 4.16 1.21
C ALA A 130 12.83 2.71 0.66
N PHE A 131 12.66 2.56 -0.66
CA PHE A 131 12.69 1.23 -1.30
C PHE A 131 14.05 0.55 -1.14
N ASN A 132 15.15 1.29 -1.39
CA ASN A 132 16.51 0.76 -1.23
C ASN A 132 16.83 0.42 0.22
N TYR A 133 16.36 1.22 1.18
CA TYR A 133 16.53 0.97 2.60
C TYR A 133 15.89 -0.36 2.99
N VAL A 134 14.59 -0.56 2.69
CA VAL A 134 13.90 -1.81 3.02
C VAL A 134 14.53 -3.00 2.28
N LYS A 135 14.89 -2.84 1.00
CA LYS A 135 15.62 -3.88 0.25
C LYS A 135 16.93 -4.30 0.92
N GLY A 136 17.59 -3.37 1.61
CA GLY A 136 18.88 -3.61 2.28
C GLY A 136 18.79 -4.28 3.64
N ILE A 137 17.68 -4.08 4.38
CA ILE A 137 17.53 -4.59 5.75
C ILE A 137 16.62 -5.83 5.84
N ALA A 138 15.66 -5.97 4.93
CA ALA A 138 14.66 -7.03 4.97
C ALA A 138 15.20 -8.38 4.47
N SER A 139 14.71 -9.43 5.07
CA SER A 139 15.00 -10.84 4.75
C SER A 139 13.93 -11.41 3.82
N LYS A 140 14.17 -12.61 3.27
CA LYS A 140 13.27 -13.26 2.31
C LYS A 140 11.86 -13.56 2.85
N ASP A 141 11.74 -13.77 4.15
CA ASP A 141 10.47 -14.08 4.82
C ASP A 141 9.69 -12.83 5.25
N ASP A 142 10.26 -11.65 5.01
CA ASP A 142 9.66 -10.36 5.36
C ASP A 142 8.74 -9.85 4.24
N ILE A 143 7.86 -8.93 4.60
CA ILE A 143 6.93 -8.28 3.70
C ILE A 143 7.16 -6.76 3.71
N ALA A 144 7.41 -6.19 2.55
CA ALA A 144 7.42 -4.74 2.36
C ALA A 144 6.10 -4.29 1.71
N ILE A 145 5.44 -3.33 2.32
CA ILE A 145 4.16 -2.79 1.87
C ILE A 145 4.40 -1.35 1.43
N VAL A 146 4.06 -1.01 0.19
CA VAL A 146 4.12 0.36 -0.33
C VAL A 146 2.70 0.85 -0.51
N THR A 147 2.30 1.89 0.25
CA THR A 147 0.89 2.31 0.29
C THR A 147 0.71 3.79 0.65
N GLY A 148 -0.53 4.26 0.64
CA GLY A 148 -0.94 5.61 1.05
C GLY A 148 -1.22 6.58 -0.10
N SER A 149 -0.71 6.33 -1.30
CA SER A 149 -0.99 7.17 -2.47
C SER A 149 -0.59 6.51 -3.79
N PHE A 150 -1.28 6.87 -4.88
CA PHE A 150 -0.84 6.58 -6.24
C PHE A 150 0.53 7.20 -6.56
N GLU A 151 0.79 8.41 -6.03
CA GLU A 151 2.05 9.14 -6.19
C GLU A 151 3.26 8.43 -5.55
N LEU A 152 3.02 7.47 -4.66
CA LEU A 152 4.06 6.63 -4.08
C LEU A 152 4.16 5.28 -4.80
N VAL A 153 3.03 4.67 -5.11
CA VAL A 153 2.97 3.34 -5.73
C VAL A 153 3.47 3.38 -7.18
N GLY A 154 3.16 4.44 -7.94
CA GLY A 154 3.68 4.62 -9.30
C GLY A 154 5.21 4.58 -9.38
N PRO A 155 5.93 5.42 -8.62
CA PRO A 155 7.39 5.34 -8.49
C PRO A 155 7.91 3.97 -8.03
N ALA A 156 7.18 3.24 -7.18
CA ALA A 156 7.58 1.88 -6.79
C ALA A 156 7.53 0.92 -7.98
N ILE A 157 6.48 0.93 -8.77
CA ILE A 157 6.36 0.12 -10.00
C ILE A 157 7.55 0.42 -10.93
N SER A 158 7.80 1.71 -11.22
CA SER A 158 8.93 2.12 -12.07
C SER A 158 10.30 1.71 -11.51
N TRP A 159 10.45 1.73 -10.18
CA TRP A 159 11.68 1.27 -9.54
C TRP A 159 11.88 -0.23 -9.75
N PHE A 160 10.84 -1.07 -9.64
CA PHE A 160 10.93 -2.50 -9.93
C PHE A 160 11.30 -2.78 -11.37
N ASP A 161 10.77 -2.02 -12.33
CA ASP A 161 11.11 -2.17 -13.75
C ASP A 161 12.59 -1.82 -14.03
N SER A 162 13.16 -0.91 -13.25
CA SER A 162 14.56 -0.48 -13.40
C SER A 162 15.61 -1.38 -12.73
N VAL A 163 15.19 -2.31 -11.86
CA VAL A 163 16.07 -3.17 -11.04
C VAL A 163 16.02 -4.65 -11.50
N GLN A 164 15.50 -4.86 -12.73
CA GLN A 164 15.49 -6.19 -13.38
C GLN A 164 16.87 -6.62 -13.83
#